data_49cad875fd92e58e85f578b5cafc673b
#
_entry.id   49cad875fd92e58e85f578b5cafc673b
#
_cell.length_a   1.000
_cell.length_b   1.000
_cell.length_c   1.000
_cell.angle_alpha   90.00
_cell.angle_beta   90.00
_cell.angle_gamma   90.00
#
_symmetry.space_group_name_H-M   'P 1'
#
loop_
_entity.id
_entity.type
_entity.pdbx_description
1 polymer ?
#
loop_
_entity_poly.entity_id
_entity_poly.type
_entity_poly.pdbx_seq_one_letter_code
_entity_poly.pdbx_strand_id
1 'polypeptide(L)'
;MRVTLLDGEKIAWVGRGPQAADREVDVSGCFLFPGFIDAHCHLGLFGDALGFEADDGNESTDPCTPQLRAVDGVNPLDRGFREAREGGVTTVLTGPGSANPIAGQFLALKTDGRWVDEMVLKAPAAMKFALGENPKSVYNDRKETPVTRMAT
;
A
#
# COMPACT_ATOMS: atom_id res chain seq x y z
N MET A 1 -27.39 22.35 8.42
CA MET A 1 -26.70 21.35 7.59
C MET A 1 -25.39 21.96 7.12
N ARG A 2 -24.28 21.24 7.16
CA ARG A 2 -23.04 21.59 6.47
C ARG A 2 -23.05 20.97 5.07
N VAL A 3 -22.47 21.67 4.13
CA VAL A 3 -22.35 21.25 2.73
C VAL A 3 -20.89 21.33 2.31
N THR A 4 -20.44 20.34 1.58
CA THR A 4 -19.13 20.34 0.91
C THR A 4 -19.38 20.29 -0.59
N LEU A 5 -18.89 21.29 -1.32
CA LEU A 5 -18.92 21.31 -2.79
C LEU A 5 -17.59 20.80 -3.33
N LEU A 6 -17.67 19.85 -4.22
CA LEU A 6 -16.53 19.32 -4.97
C LEU A 6 -16.56 19.82 -6.39
N ASP A 7 -15.40 20.17 -6.93
CA ASP A 7 -15.18 20.44 -8.35
C ASP A 7 -14.08 19.49 -8.83
N GLY A 8 -14.50 18.45 -9.54
CA GLY A 8 -13.63 17.33 -9.89
C GLY A 8 -13.03 16.69 -8.63
N GLU A 9 -11.70 16.68 -8.52
CA GLU A 9 -10.97 16.09 -7.39
C GLU A 9 -10.70 17.06 -6.24
N LYS A 10 -11.23 18.28 -6.29
CA LYS A 10 -10.93 19.33 -5.32
C LYS A 10 -12.15 19.73 -4.51
N ILE A 11 -11.91 20.07 -3.24
CA ILE A 11 -12.90 20.73 -2.40
C ILE A 11 -12.94 22.19 -2.82
N ALA A 12 -14.03 22.60 -3.49
CA ALA A 12 -14.25 23.97 -3.93
C ALA A 12 -14.81 24.86 -2.80
N TRP A 13 -15.66 24.30 -1.94
CA TRP A 13 -16.26 25.05 -0.85
C TRP A 13 -16.74 24.16 0.29
N VAL A 14 -16.68 24.68 1.50
CA VAL A 14 -17.25 24.06 2.71
C VAL A 14 -17.97 25.12 3.52
N GLY A 15 -19.24 24.91 3.83
CA GLY A 15 -19.99 25.88 4.59
C GLY A 15 -21.40 25.43 4.95
N ARG A 16 -22.32 26.39 5.11
CA ARG A 16 -23.74 26.15 5.40
C ARG A 16 -24.61 26.77 4.31
N GLY A 17 -25.70 26.09 4.00
CA GLY A 17 -26.67 26.50 2.98
C GLY A 17 -26.48 25.80 1.64
N PRO A 18 -27.51 25.91 0.78
CA PRO A 18 -27.51 25.23 -0.52
C PRO A 18 -26.41 25.75 -1.45
N GLN A 19 -25.85 24.88 -2.26
CA GLN A 19 -24.94 25.21 -3.35
C GLN A 19 -25.48 24.58 -4.62
N ALA A 20 -25.29 25.24 -5.77
CA ALA A 20 -25.61 24.64 -7.06
C ALA A 20 -24.60 23.56 -7.39
N ALA A 21 -25.06 22.38 -7.77
CA ALA A 21 -24.25 21.24 -8.16
C ALA A 21 -25.00 20.37 -9.16
N ASP A 22 -24.27 19.66 -10.03
CA ASP A 22 -24.84 18.73 -10.99
C ASP A 22 -25.39 17.47 -10.31
N ARG A 23 -24.81 17.12 -9.16
CA ARG A 23 -25.21 15.96 -8.36
C ARG A 23 -25.14 16.30 -6.87
N GLU A 24 -26.15 15.86 -6.15
CA GLU A 24 -26.20 15.96 -4.69
C GLU A 24 -26.20 14.56 -4.06
N VAL A 25 -25.45 14.38 -2.97
CA VAL A 25 -25.44 13.16 -2.17
C VAL A 25 -25.76 13.53 -0.74
N ASP A 26 -26.88 13.01 -0.21
CA ASP A 26 -27.23 13.19 1.18
C ASP A 26 -26.37 12.29 2.09
N VAL A 27 -25.56 12.91 2.91
CA VAL A 27 -24.73 12.26 3.92
C VAL A 27 -25.10 12.70 5.32
N SER A 28 -26.37 13.09 5.53
CA SER A 28 -26.89 13.50 6.84
C SER A 28 -26.65 12.42 7.89
N GLY A 29 -26.13 12.82 9.04
CA GLY A 29 -25.78 11.91 10.13
C GLY A 29 -24.39 11.25 9.99
N CYS A 30 -23.69 11.46 8.88
CA CYS A 30 -22.34 10.95 8.65
C CYS A 30 -21.27 12.02 8.90
N PHE A 31 -20.04 11.55 9.10
CA PHE A 31 -18.85 12.40 9.04
C PHE A 31 -18.19 12.22 7.67
N LEU A 32 -17.86 13.31 7.02
CA LEU A 32 -17.12 13.31 5.77
C LEU A 32 -15.63 13.53 6.04
N PHE A 33 -14.81 12.59 5.59
CA PHE A 33 -13.35 12.65 5.66
C PHE A 33 -12.73 12.56 4.27
N PRO A 34 -11.53 13.12 4.06
CA PRO A 34 -10.71 12.71 2.94
C PRO A 34 -10.43 11.20 3.01
N GLY A 35 -10.21 10.56 1.87
CA GLY A 35 -9.78 9.16 1.85
C GLY A 35 -8.50 8.97 2.67
N PHE A 36 -8.48 7.94 3.49
CA PHE A 36 -7.33 7.63 4.33
C PHE A 36 -6.14 7.16 3.48
N ILE A 37 -4.95 7.45 3.97
CA ILE A 37 -3.68 7.03 3.38
C ILE A 37 -3.00 6.08 4.36
N ASP A 38 -2.81 4.83 3.94
CA ASP A 38 -1.96 3.90 4.68
C ASP A 38 -0.52 4.07 4.20
N ALA A 39 0.32 4.58 5.09
CA ALA A 39 1.71 4.91 4.78
C ALA A 39 2.66 3.70 4.83
N HIS A 40 2.19 2.51 5.17
CA HIS A 40 2.99 1.29 5.18
C HIS A 40 2.12 0.04 5.21
N CYS A 41 2.03 -0.64 4.09
CA CYS A 41 1.37 -1.93 3.98
C CYS A 41 2.08 -2.84 2.97
N HIS A 42 1.47 -4.00 2.71
CA HIS A 42 1.94 -4.99 1.74
C HIS A 42 0.82 -5.42 0.78
N LEU A 43 -0.20 -4.59 0.60
CA LEU A 43 -1.34 -4.89 -0.27
C LEU A 43 -0.89 -5.22 -1.68
N GLY A 44 -1.45 -6.29 -2.23
CA GLY A 44 -1.17 -6.80 -3.55
C GLY A 44 0.05 -7.72 -3.65
N LEU A 45 0.80 -7.92 -2.54
CA LEU A 45 2.01 -8.75 -2.50
C LEU A 45 1.86 -10.03 -1.67
N PHE A 46 0.74 -10.20 -0.95
CA PHE A 46 0.38 -11.38 -0.17
C PHE A 46 -1.07 -11.71 -0.46
N GLY A 47 -1.32 -12.39 -1.55
CA GLY A 47 -2.66 -12.71 -2.00
C GLY A 47 -3.20 -14.01 -1.41
N ASP A 48 -4.45 -14.32 -1.78
CA ASP A 48 -5.13 -15.56 -1.39
C ASP A 48 -4.75 -16.69 -2.34
N ALA A 49 -3.83 -17.57 -1.94
CA ALA A 49 -3.51 -18.82 -2.63
C ALA A 49 -3.45 -20.00 -1.66
N LEU A 50 -3.40 -21.21 -2.19
CA LEU A 50 -3.32 -22.42 -1.38
C LEU A 50 -1.90 -22.72 -0.87
N GLY A 51 -0.88 -22.04 -1.41
CA GLY A 51 0.51 -22.22 -1.08
C GLY A 51 1.29 -20.92 -1.23
N PHE A 52 2.54 -21.01 -1.63
CA PHE A 52 3.44 -19.86 -1.75
C PHE A 52 3.21 -19.01 -3.00
N GLU A 53 2.34 -19.43 -3.91
CA GLU A 53 2.15 -18.81 -5.23
C GLU A 53 1.67 -17.37 -5.20
N ALA A 54 1.11 -16.93 -4.06
CA ALA A 54 0.72 -15.54 -3.85
C ALA A 54 1.54 -14.83 -2.76
N ASP A 55 2.65 -15.43 -2.33
CA ASP A 55 3.60 -14.83 -1.40
C ASP A 55 4.74 -14.16 -2.18
N ASP A 56 4.44 -13.01 -2.78
CA ASP A 56 5.36 -12.21 -3.59
C ASP A 56 6.01 -11.06 -2.80
N GLY A 57 5.76 -11.00 -1.51
CA GLY A 57 6.19 -9.88 -0.66
C GLY A 57 7.61 -9.98 -0.14
N ASN A 58 8.27 -11.15 -0.22
CA ASN A 58 9.62 -11.33 0.29
C ASN A 58 10.49 -12.20 -0.62
N GLU A 59 11.49 -11.61 -1.24
CA GLU A 59 12.59 -12.37 -1.86
C GLU A 59 13.63 -12.69 -0.78
N SER A 60 13.69 -13.93 -0.34
CA SER A 60 14.56 -14.33 0.78
C SER A 60 15.79 -15.12 0.36
N THR A 61 16.16 -15.12 -0.92
CA THR A 61 17.34 -15.84 -1.43
C THR A 61 18.62 -15.02 -1.40
N ASP A 62 18.49 -13.67 -1.26
CA ASP A 62 19.62 -12.75 -1.11
C ASP A 62 19.24 -11.68 -0.07
N PRO A 63 20.08 -11.41 0.94
CA PRO A 63 19.78 -10.41 1.97
C PRO A 63 19.80 -8.95 1.48
N CYS A 64 20.28 -8.69 0.27
CA CYS A 64 20.44 -7.35 -0.26
C CYS A 64 19.87 -7.24 -1.68
N THR A 65 18.60 -6.86 -1.78
CA THR A 65 17.84 -6.82 -3.03
C THR A 65 17.27 -5.42 -3.37
N PRO A 66 18.09 -4.34 -3.38
CA PRO A 66 17.60 -2.97 -3.60
C PRO A 66 17.02 -2.75 -5.01
N GLN A 67 17.33 -3.60 -5.97
CA GLN A 67 16.85 -3.54 -7.35
C GLN A 67 15.42 -4.03 -7.50
N LEU A 68 14.89 -4.83 -6.57
CA LEU A 68 13.53 -5.35 -6.65
C LEU A 68 12.52 -4.22 -6.47
N ARG A 69 11.48 -4.22 -7.28
CA ARG A 69 10.46 -3.18 -7.30
C ARG A 69 9.09 -3.79 -7.05
N ALA A 70 8.40 -3.32 -6.02
CA ALA A 70 7.06 -3.83 -5.71
C ALA A 70 6.06 -3.66 -6.87
N VAL A 71 6.25 -2.67 -7.73
CA VAL A 71 5.41 -2.48 -8.93
C VAL A 71 5.38 -3.69 -9.86
N ASP A 72 6.45 -4.49 -9.88
CA ASP A 72 6.55 -5.69 -10.72
C ASP A 72 5.83 -6.90 -10.11
N GLY A 73 5.52 -6.87 -8.80
CA GLY A 73 4.88 -7.98 -8.07
C GLY A 73 3.44 -7.69 -7.61
N VAL A 74 3.00 -6.44 -7.61
CA VAL A 74 1.65 -6.10 -7.12
C VAL A 74 0.57 -6.72 -8.01
N ASN A 75 -0.30 -7.50 -7.40
CA ASN A 75 -1.53 -7.99 -8.04
C ASN A 75 -2.67 -6.96 -7.85
N PRO A 76 -3.09 -6.22 -8.89
CA PRO A 76 -4.14 -5.22 -8.79
C PRO A 76 -5.53 -5.81 -8.49
N LEU A 77 -5.70 -7.12 -8.67
CA LEU A 77 -6.95 -7.83 -8.42
C LEU A 77 -7.03 -8.43 -7.00
N ASP A 78 -6.02 -8.20 -6.16
CA ASP A 78 -6.08 -8.60 -4.76
C ASP A 78 -7.30 -7.99 -4.08
N ARG A 79 -8.09 -8.85 -3.42
CA ARG A 79 -9.32 -8.42 -2.72
C ARG A 79 -9.03 -7.40 -1.62
N GLY A 80 -7.84 -7.39 -1.06
CA GLY A 80 -7.41 -6.43 -0.05
C GLY A 80 -7.52 -4.98 -0.51
N PHE A 81 -7.37 -4.68 -1.80
CA PHE A 81 -7.63 -3.34 -2.34
C PHE A 81 -9.10 -2.93 -2.20
N ARG A 82 -10.03 -3.85 -2.48
CA ARG A 82 -11.46 -3.59 -2.29
C ARG A 82 -11.78 -3.39 -0.81
N GLU A 83 -11.29 -4.26 0.05
CA GLU A 83 -11.50 -4.19 1.51
C GLU A 83 -10.92 -2.89 2.09
N ALA A 84 -9.74 -2.46 1.62
CA ALA A 84 -9.16 -1.17 1.98
C ALA A 84 -10.08 0.01 1.61
N ARG A 85 -10.64 0.01 0.38
CA ARG A 85 -11.61 1.05 -0.05
C ARG A 85 -12.88 1.03 0.78
N GLU A 86 -13.43 -0.15 1.07
CA GLU A 86 -14.60 -0.30 1.94
C GLU A 86 -14.34 0.23 3.35
N GLY A 87 -13.08 0.13 3.84
CA GLY A 87 -12.59 0.75 5.06
C GLY A 87 -12.24 2.25 4.94
N GLY A 88 -12.38 2.85 3.75
CA GLY A 88 -12.10 4.27 3.51
C GLY A 88 -10.64 4.58 3.20
N VAL A 89 -9.77 3.58 3.04
CA VAL A 89 -8.37 3.75 2.61
C VAL A 89 -8.32 3.83 1.09
N THR A 90 -7.96 4.99 0.56
CA THR A 90 -7.97 5.29 -0.88
C THR A 90 -6.58 5.34 -1.50
N THR A 91 -5.54 5.35 -0.68
CA THR A 91 -4.14 5.40 -1.12
C THR A 91 -3.29 4.60 -0.16
N VAL A 92 -2.36 3.83 -0.69
CA VAL A 92 -1.42 3.04 0.11
C VAL A 92 0.02 3.22 -0.36
N LEU A 93 0.96 3.10 0.58
CA LEU A 93 2.37 2.89 0.29
C LEU A 93 2.65 1.41 0.54
N THR A 94 2.72 0.63 -0.53
CA THR A 94 2.93 -0.82 -0.50
C THR A 94 4.31 -1.21 -1.01
N GLY A 95 4.82 -2.33 -0.53
CA GLY A 95 6.13 -2.82 -0.91
C GLY A 95 6.57 -4.05 -0.15
N PRO A 96 7.83 -4.47 -0.30
CA PRO A 96 8.31 -5.71 0.26
C PRO A 96 8.21 -5.78 1.77
N GLY A 97 8.07 -7.00 2.27
CA GLY A 97 8.12 -7.34 3.69
C GLY A 97 9.52 -7.15 4.30
N SER A 98 9.72 -7.74 5.47
CA SER A 98 10.92 -7.49 6.29
C SER A 98 11.89 -8.68 6.31
N ALA A 99 11.87 -9.55 5.30
CA ALA A 99 12.78 -10.70 5.24
C ALA A 99 14.25 -10.31 5.08
N ASN A 100 14.52 -9.21 4.35
CA ASN A 100 15.87 -8.78 3.99
C ASN A 100 16.28 -7.49 4.69
N PRO A 101 17.58 -7.31 5.04
CA PRO A 101 18.12 -6.02 5.44
C PRO A 101 17.82 -4.90 4.45
N ILE A 102 17.96 -5.17 3.14
CA ILE A 102 17.54 -4.29 2.05
C ILE A 102 16.63 -5.11 1.14
N ALA A 103 15.32 -4.86 1.21
CA ALA A 103 14.33 -5.73 0.59
C ALA A 103 13.81 -5.23 -0.77
N GLY A 104 14.02 -3.95 -1.11
CA GLY A 104 13.57 -3.39 -2.39
C GLY A 104 12.71 -2.15 -2.26
N GLN A 105 12.10 -1.78 -3.38
CA GLN A 105 11.46 -0.49 -3.59
C GLN A 105 9.96 -0.55 -3.37
N PHE A 106 9.44 0.38 -2.56
CA PHE A 106 8.03 0.63 -2.37
C PHE A 106 7.45 1.50 -3.48
N LEU A 107 6.14 1.42 -3.67
CA LEU A 107 5.38 2.35 -4.50
C LEU A 107 4.18 2.90 -3.74
N ALA A 108 3.76 4.11 -4.12
CA ALA A 108 2.49 4.69 -3.71
C ALA A 108 1.47 4.47 -4.83
N LEU A 109 0.28 3.98 -4.48
CA LEU A 109 -0.78 3.74 -5.44
C LEU A 109 -2.17 4.00 -4.87
N LYS A 110 -3.13 4.23 -5.74
CA LYS A 110 -4.56 4.24 -5.43
C LYS A 110 -5.02 2.81 -5.18
N THR A 111 -5.99 2.65 -4.31
CA THR A 111 -6.60 1.35 -4.03
C THR A 111 -7.65 0.95 -5.07
N ASP A 112 -7.87 1.77 -6.10
CA ASP A 112 -8.78 1.53 -7.20
C ASP A 112 -8.07 1.60 -8.54
N GLY A 113 -8.39 0.67 -9.43
CA GLY A 113 -7.85 0.51 -10.77
C GLY A 113 -7.93 -0.94 -11.22
N ARG A 114 -7.75 -1.18 -12.52
CA ARG A 114 -7.77 -2.52 -13.12
C ARG A 114 -6.37 -3.04 -13.42
N TRP A 115 -5.44 -2.12 -13.60
CA TRP A 115 -4.04 -2.38 -13.95
C TRP A 115 -3.15 -1.58 -13.00
N VAL A 116 -2.01 -2.13 -12.66
CA VAL A 116 -1.05 -1.48 -11.77
C VAL A 116 -0.71 -0.06 -12.25
N ASP A 117 -0.50 0.12 -13.55
CA ASP A 117 -0.12 1.43 -14.12
C ASP A 117 -1.18 2.52 -13.91
N GLU A 118 -2.48 2.14 -13.87
CA GLU A 118 -3.57 3.08 -13.56
C GLU A 118 -3.59 3.48 -12.08
N MET A 119 -3.10 2.61 -11.21
CA MET A 119 -3.11 2.82 -9.76
C MET A 119 -1.91 3.61 -9.27
N VAL A 120 -0.77 3.54 -9.98
CA VAL A 120 0.50 4.13 -9.52
C VAL A 120 0.44 5.65 -9.44
N LEU A 121 0.72 6.18 -8.24
CA LEU A 121 0.95 7.60 -8.01
C LEU A 121 2.45 7.95 -8.06
N LYS A 122 3.28 7.04 -7.54
CA LYS A 122 4.74 7.21 -7.51
C LYS A 122 5.44 5.86 -7.38
N ALA A 123 6.40 5.59 -8.27
CA ALA A 123 7.30 4.44 -8.21
C ALA A 123 8.68 4.85 -8.75
N PRO A 124 9.78 4.62 -8.01
CA PRO A 124 9.82 4.21 -6.61
C PRO A 124 9.38 5.35 -5.66
N ALA A 125 8.78 4.99 -4.53
CA ALA A 125 8.38 5.95 -3.51
C ALA A 125 9.27 5.90 -2.26
N ALA A 126 9.76 4.72 -1.89
CA ALA A 126 10.67 4.50 -0.77
C ALA A 126 11.52 3.24 -0.99
N MET A 127 12.50 3.01 -0.11
CA MET A 127 13.30 1.78 -0.04
C MET A 127 13.03 1.09 1.29
N LYS A 128 12.80 -0.23 1.27
CA LYS A 128 12.61 -1.03 2.47
C LYS A 128 13.94 -1.43 3.08
N PHE A 129 14.11 -1.07 4.33
CA PHE A 129 15.15 -1.60 5.21
C PHE A 129 14.52 -2.33 6.39
N ALA A 130 15.10 -3.46 6.80
CA ALA A 130 14.71 -4.18 7.99
C ALA A 130 15.98 -4.60 8.76
N LEU A 131 16.26 -3.89 9.86
CA LEU A 131 17.51 -4.02 10.61
C LEU A 131 17.30 -4.70 11.98
N GLY A 132 16.15 -5.36 12.16
CA GLY A 132 15.73 -5.97 13.41
C GLY A 132 15.75 -7.49 13.39
N GLU A 133 14.73 -8.07 14.04
CA GLU A 133 14.65 -9.52 14.27
C GLU A 133 14.26 -10.32 13.00
N ASN A 134 13.46 -9.73 12.10
CA ASN A 134 12.93 -10.48 10.97
C ASN A 134 14.02 -11.01 10.04
N PRO A 135 14.98 -10.22 9.53
CA PRO A 135 16.05 -10.74 8.71
C PRO A 135 16.88 -11.80 9.44
N LYS A 136 17.19 -11.57 10.71
CA LYS A 136 17.94 -12.53 11.52
C LYS A 136 17.23 -13.87 11.61
N SER A 137 15.91 -13.86 11.83
CA SER A 137 15.10 -15.08 11.94
C SER A 137 15.10 -15.83 10.61
N VAL A 138 14.75 -15.16 9.51
CA VAL A 138 14.67 -15.74 8.18
C VAL A 138 15.99 -16.43 7.80
N TYR A 139 17.11 -15.75 7.95
CA TYR A 139 18.41 -16.31 7.55
C TYR A 139 18.98 -17.29 8.57
N ASN A 140 18.63 -17.19 9.87
CA ASN A 140 18.99 -18.21 10.85
C ASN A 140 18.30 -19.55 10.57
N ASP A 141 17.04 -19.54 10.17
CA ASP A 141 16.30 -20.76 9.83
C ASP A 141 16.96 -21.47 8.64
N ARG A 142 17.52 -20.70 7.73
CA ARG A 142 18.24 -21.18 6.54
C ARG A 142 19.69 -21.52 6.79
N LYS A 143 20.25 -21.18 7.97
CA LYS A 143 21.68 -21.30 8.31
C LYS A 143 22.59 -20.47 7.40
N GLU A 144 22.11 -19.29 7.00
CA GLU A 144 22.78 -18.33 6.12
C GLU A 144 22.96 -16.98 6.85
N THR A 145 23.79 -16.09 6.30
CA THR A 145 23.93 -14.71 6.82
C THR A 145 22.81 -13.81 6.28
N PRO A 146 22.30 -12.82 7.05
CA PRO A 146 22.73 -12.38 8.38
C PRO A 146 21.94 -13.06 9.52
N VAL A 147 22.63 -13.51 10.56
CA VAL A 147 21.99 -14.00 11.82
C VAL A 147 22.31 -13.15 13.03
N THR A 148 23.06 -12.08 12.86
CA THR A 148 23.43 -11.13 13.93
C THR A 148 23.20 -9.70 13.51
N ARG A 149 23.09 -8.77 14.50
CA ARG A 149 23.00 -7.33 14.19
C ARG A 149 24.24 -6.79 13.48
N MET A 150 25.41 -7.39 13.68
CA MET A 150 26.62 -6.97 12.96
C MET A 150 26.62 -7.37 11.49
N ALA A 151 25.86 -8.41 11.16
CA ALA A 151 25.74 -8.91 9.78
C ALA A 151 24.58 -8.29 9.02
N THR A 152 23.63 -7.68 9.74
CA THR A 152 22.50 -6.94 9.16
C THR A 152 22.91 -5.49 8.90
#